data_2f483b12698a2f81c90cc5c02c932efe
#
_entry.id   2f483b12698a2f81c90cc5c02c932efe
#
_cell.length_a   1.000
_cell.length_b   1.000
_cell.length_c   1.000
_cell.angle_alpha   90.00
_cell.angle_beta   90.00
_cell.angle_gamma   90.00
#
_symmetry.space_group_name_H-M   'P 1'
#
loop_
_entity.id
_entity.type
_entity.pdbx_description
1 polymer ?
#
loop_
_entity_poly.entity_id
_entity_poly.type
_entity_poly.pdbx_seq_one_letter_code
_entity_poly.pdbx_strand_id
1 'polypeptide(L)'
;MKILFWQWHSFMGKGMERALHRLNIAYDTFFYQMNDWESDDRFAEQLEKRISQQAYDAVISINFNPVISDVCQNHKLPYRAWVYDSPIHIRNVQALKNSYTKVYFFDRGQAEEYQRQGINAGYLPLAADVETFYPVAVTEVDKKEYGAEISLVGKLYQTVYPQYMAPLQEYDRG
;
A
#
# COMPACT_ATOMS: atom_id res chain seq x y z
N MET A 1 -3.17 -22.15 -6.27
CA MET A 1 -3.52 -20.70 -6.11
C MET A 1 -2.53 -19.88 -6.90
N LYS A 2 -3.01 -19.00 -7.78
CA LYS A 2 -2.19 -18.08 -8.56
C LYS A 2 -2.69 -16.64 -8.36
N ILE A 3 -1.78 -15.72 -8.07
CA ILE A 3 -2.09 -14.33 -7.73
C ILE A 3 -1.61 -13.40 -8.83
N LEU A 4 -2.36 -12.33 -9.13
CA LEU A 4 -1.88 -11.19 -9.88
C LEU A 4 -1.45 -10.10 -8.89
N PHE A 5 -0.16 -9.77 -8.87
CA PHE A 5 0.38 -8.72 -8.01
C PHE A 5 0.59 -7.43 -8.81
N TRP A 6 -0.27 -6.42 -8.57
CA TRP A 6 -0.04 -5.11 -9.14
C TRP A 6 1.10 -4.40 -8.44
N GLN A 7 2.05 -3.95 -9.23
CA GLN A 7 3.22 -3.22 -8.78
C GLN A 7 3.24 -1.79 -9.34
N TRP A 8 3.65 -0.91 -8.48
CA TRP A 8 4.02 0.46 -8.75
C TRP A 8 5.32 0.75 -8.00
N HIS A 9 5.87 1.97 -8.04
CA HIS A 9 7.11 2.29 -7.35
C HIS A 9 6.94 2.32 -5.81
N SER A 10 6.59 1.19 -5.21
CA SER A 10 6.46 1.03 -3.76
C SER A 10 7.76 0.47 -3.15
N PHE A 11 8.02 0.85 -1.90
CA PHE A 11 9.19 0.34 -1.15
C PHE A 11 9.10 -1.16 -0.86
N MET A 12 7.88 -1.69 -0.73
CA MET A 12 7.64 -3.06 -0.27
C MET A 12 7.51 -4.08 -1.39
N GLY A 13 7.50 -3.65 -2.66
CA GLY A 13 7.25 -4.54 -3.81
C GLY A 13 8.19 -5.74 -3.84
N LYS A 14 9.50 -5.53 -3.73
CA LYS A 14 10.50 -6.61 -3.73
C LYS A 14 10.37 -7.53 -2.51
N GLY A 15 10.08 -6.99 -1.33
CA GLY A 15 9.85 -7.79 -0.12
C GLY A 15 8.62 -8.67 -0.25
N MET A 16 7.55 -8.17 -0.86
CA MET A 16 6.35 -8.95 -1.15
C MET A 16 6.63 -10.10 -2.12
N GLU A 17 7.36 -9.86 -3.21
CA GLU A 17 7.75 -10.91 -4.15
C GLU A 17 8.58 -12.01 -3.47
N ARG A 18 9.58 -11.64 -2.66
CA ARG A 18 10.35 -12.61 -1.88
C ARG A 18 9.48 -13.43 -0.93
N ALA A 19 8.50 -12.79 -0.28
CA ALA A 19 7.57 -13.47 0.60
C ALA A 19 6.69 -14.47 -0.17
N LEU A 20 6.13 -14.07 -1.31
CA LEU A 20 5.33 -14.95 -2.17
C LEU A 20 6.15 -16.14 -2.67
N HIS A 21 7.39 -15.92 -3.08
CA HIS A 21 8.32 -16.98 -3.50
C HIS A 21 8.61 -17.97 -2.37
N ARG A 22 8.92 -17.49 -1.16
CA ARG A 22 9.18 -18.36 0.02
C ARG A 22 7.96 -19.19 0.41
N LEU A 23 6.76 -18.65 0.21
CA LEU A 23 5.50 -19.35 0.51
C LEU A 23 5.08 -20.30 -0.63
N ASN A 24 5.87 -20.43 -1.70
CA ASN A 24 5.53 -21.20 -2.91
C ASN A 24 4.16 -20.80 -3.50
N ILE A 25 3.80 -19.51 -3.42
CA ILE A 25 2.60 -18.97 -4.03
C ILE A 25 2.94 -18.57 -5.47
N ALA A 26 2.26 -19.19 -6.43
CA ALA A 26 2.39 -18.78 -7.83
C ALA A 26 1.84 -17.38 -8.04
N TYR A 27 2.58 -16.52 -8.71
CA TYR A 27 2.13 -15.15 -9.00
C TYR A 27 2.68 -14.65 -10.34
N ASP A 28 1.94 -13.72 -10.92
CA ASP A 28 2.44 -12.85 -11.98
C ASP A 28 2.49 -11.42 -11.46
N THR A 29 3.43 -10.64 -11.97
CA THR A 29 3.49 -9.21 -11.68
C THR A 29 2.84 -8.42 -12.83
N PHE A 30 2.20 -7.32 -12.48
CA PHE A 30 1.68 -6.34 -13.41
C PHE A 30 2.15 -4.96 -12.96
N PHE A 31 3.24 -4.49 -13.56
CA PHE A 31 3.76 -3.16 -13.28
C PHE A 31 3.02 -2.11 -14.11
N TYR A 32 2.46 -1.12 -13.44
CA TYR A 32 1.85 0.05 -14.07
C TYR A 32 1.92 1.24 -13.11
N GLN A 33 2.47 2.35 -13.59
CA GLN A 33 2.49 3.60 -12.85
C GLN A 33 1.32 4.47 -13.33
N MET A 34 0.35 4.68 -12.45
CA MET A 34 -0.81 5.52 -12.72
C MET A 34 -0.45 7.00 -12.64
N ASN A 35 -1.08 7.80 -13.49
CA ASN A 35 -1.00 9.27 -13.40
C ASN A 35 -1.99 9.83 -12.36
N ASP A 36 -3.22 9.36 -12.38
CA ASP A 36 -4.20 9.59 -11.32
C ASP A 36 -4.50 8.26 -10.63
N TRP A 37 -4.24 8.20 -9.33
CA TRP A 37 -4.39 6.99 -8.53
C TRP A 37 -5.84 6.46 -8.51
N GLU A 38 -6.81 7.32 -8.73
CA GLU A 38 -8.22 6.97 -8.60
C GLU A 38 -8.99 6.93 -9.91
N SER A 39 -8.36 7.31 -11.04
CA SER A 39 -9.00 7.30 -12.35
C SER A 39 -7.96 7.14 -13.46
N ASP A 40 -7.91 5.96 -14.06
CA ASP A 40 -7.03 5.67 -15.18
C ASP A 40 -7.67 4.58 -16.05
N ASP A 41 -8.40 5.01 -17.09
CA ASP A 41 -9.12 4.10 -18.01
C ASP A 41 -8.16 3.13 -18.70
N ARG A 42 -6.98 3.61 -19.07
CA ARG A 42 -5.96 2.76 -19.71
C ARG A 42 -5.44 1.68 -18.79
N PHE A 43 -5.27 2.01 -17.50
CA PHE A 43 -4.92 1.03 -16.50
C PHE A 43 -6.03 -0.01 -16.32
N ALA A 44 -7.29 0.44 -16.22
CA ALA A 44 -8.44 -0.45 -16.10
C ALA A 44 -8.51 -1.44 -17.28
N GLU A 45 -8.43 -0.95 -18.52
CA GLU A 45 -8.43 -1.78 -19.73
C GLU A 45 -7.30 -2.83 -19.74
N GLN A 46 -6.08 -2.42 -19.35
CA GLN A 46 -4.94 -3.34 -19.31
C GLN A 46 -5.11 -4.40 -18.21
N LEU A 47 -5.63 -4.02 -17.05
CA LEU A 47 -5.92 -4.94 -15.96
C LEU A 47 -7.01 -5.94 -16.36
N GLU A 48 -8.12 -5.49 -16.95
CA GLU A 48 -9.19 -6.34 -17.46
C GLU A 48 -8.67 -7.32 -18.49
N LYS A 49 -7.88 -6.85 -19.45
CA LYS A 49 -7.23 -7.72 -20.45
C LYS A 49 -6.37 -8.78 -19.78
N ARG A 50 -5.58 -8.41 -18.77
CA ARG A 50 -4.71 -9.35 -18.06
C ARG A 50 -5.51 -10.42 -17.32
N ILE A 51 -6.58 -10.03 -16.62
CA ILE A 51 -7.47 -10.93 -15.89
C ILE A 51 -8.21 -11.88 -16.84
N SER A 52 -8.62 -11.38 -18.02
CA SER A 52 -9.35 -12.17 -19.02
C SER A 52 -8.48 -13.19 -19.76
N GLN A 53 -7.18 -12.93 -19.85
CA GLN A 53 -6.23 -13.81 -20.56
C GLN A 53 -5.76 -15.00 -19.71
N GLN A 54 -5.87 -14.89 -18.40
CA GLN A 54 -5.39 -15.92 -17.48
C GLN A 54 -6.22 -15.93 -16.19
N ALA A 55 -6.52 -17.14 -15.71
CA ALA A 55 -7.22 -17.30 -14.44
C ALA A 55 -6.28 -16.94 -13.26
N TYR A 56 -6.78 -16.07 -12.39
CA TYR A 56 -6.17 -15.75 -11.10
C TYR A 56 -7.17 -16.02 -9.97
N ASP A 57 -6.67 -16.42 -8.82
CA ASP A 57 -7.48 -16.63 -7.62
C ASP A 57 -7.68 -15.33 -6.83
N ALA A 58 -6.78 -14.36 -7.01
CA ALA A 58 -6.87 -13.03 -6.42
C ALA A 58 -5.97 -12.02 -7.13
N VAL A 59 -6.32 -10.73 -6.98
CA VAL A 59 -5.41 -9.60 -7.21
C VAL A 59 -4.95 -9.09 -5.86
N ILE A 60 -3.66 -8.75 -5.75
CA ILE A 60 -3.11 -8.11 -4.55
C ILE A 60 -2.41 -6.81 -4.91
N SER A 61 -2.42 -5.86 -3.97
CA SER A 61 -1.66 -4.61 -4.08
C SER A 61 -1.11 -4.15 -2.75
N ILE A 62 -0.04 -3.37 -2.83
CA ILE A 62 0.40 -2.50 -1.75
C ILE A 62 -0.33 -1.18 -1.92
N ASN A 63 -0.98 -0.73 -0.89
CA ASN A 63 -2.03 0.28 -0.84
C ASN A 63 -3.28 -0.08 -1.65
N PHE A 64 -4.40 0.47 -1.19
CA PHE A 64 -5.68 0.28 -1.86
C PHE A 64 -5.76 1.14 -3.12
N ASN A 65 -6.32 0.57 -4.18
CA ASN A 65 -6.60 1.30 -5.40
C ASN A 65 -8.06 1.07 -5.82
N PRO A 66 -8.87 2.13 -5.99
CA PRO A 66 -10.28 2.02 -6.31
C PRO A 66 -10.54 1.43 -7.71
N VAL A 67 -9.69 1.73 -8.70
CA VAL A 67 -9.82 1.19 -10.07
C VAL A 67 -9.66 -0.35 -10.05
N ILE A 68 -8.67 -0.87 -9.31
CA ILE A 68 -8.50 -2.32 -9.14
C ILE A 68 -9.73 -2.92 -8.46
N SER A 69 -10.24 -2.26 -7.42
CA SER A 69 -11.42 -2.72 -6.70
C SER A 69 -12.63 -2.85 -7.61
N ASP A 70 -12.89 -1.85 -8.46
CA ASP A 70 -14.02 -1.82 -9.37
C ASP A 70 -13.87 -2.88 -10.49
N VAL A 71 -12.69 -3.00 -11.09
CA VAL A 71 -12.41 -4.06 -12.07
C VAL A 71 -12.59 -5.45 -11.45
N CYS A 72 -12.03 -5.67 -10.26
CA CYS A 72 -12.17 -6.95 -9.57
C CYS A 72 -13.63 -7.26 -9.18
N GLN A 73 -14.42 -6.26 -8.82
CA GLN A 73 -15.85 -6.40 -8.57
C GLN A 73 -16.59 -6.88 -9.82
N ASN A 74 -16.32 -6.28 -10.97
CA ASN A 74 -16.94 -6.65 -12.26
C ASN A 74 -16.59 -8.09 -12.67
N HIS A 75 -15.38 -8.53 -12.41
CA HIS A 75 -14.90 -9.89 -12.73
C HIS A 75 -15.17 -10.90 -11.61
N LYS A 76 -15.79 -10.52 -10.50
CA LYS A 76 -16.00 -11.37 -9.31
C LYS A 76 -14.70 -11.99 -8.79
N LEU A 77 -13.60 -11.28 -8.92
CA LEU A 77 -12.26 -11.72 -8.55
C LEU A 77 -11.88 -11.11 -7.19
N PRO A 78 -11.45 -11.91 -6.22
CA PRO A 78 -10.99 -11.38 -4.93
C PRO A 78 -9.85 -10.37 -5.08
N TYR A 79 -10.03 -9.18 -4.48
CA TYR A 79 -9.01 -8.16 -4.36
C TYR A 79 -8.56 -8.02 -2.89
N ARG A 80 -7.26 -8.00 -2.65
CA ARG A 80 -6.65 -7.86 -1.32
C ARG A 80 -5.63 -6.74 -1.35
N ALA A 81 -5.93 -5.66 -0.66
CA ALA A 81 -5.02 -4.51 -0.53
C ALA A 81 -4.40 -4.49 0.86
N TRP A 82 -3.08 -4.35 0.92
CA TRP A 82 -2.37 -4.10 2.18
C TRP A 82 -1.92 -2.65 2.24
N VAL A 83 -2.62 -1.87 3.08
CA VAL A 83 -2.43 -0.42 3.21
C VAL A 83 -1.40 -0.16 4.29
N TYR A 84 -0.34 0.56 3.93
CA TYR A 84 0.71 0.99 4.86
C TYR A 84 0.76 2.52 5.03
N ASP A 85 -0.10 3.26 4.34
CA ASP A 85 -0.28 4.70 4.56
C ASP A 85 -1.40 4.95 5.56
N SER A 86 -1.18 5.85 6.52
CA SER A 86 -2.17 6.24 7.51
C SER A 86 -2.09 7.76 7.76
N PRO A 87 -3.21 8.48 7.63
CA PRO A 87 -4.49 8.01 7.11
C PRO A 87 -4.46 7.70 5.61
N ILE A 88 -5.34 6.80 5.19
CA ILE A 88 -5.53 6.55 3.75
C ILE A 88 -6.32 7.70 3.13
N HIS A 89 -5.81 8.25 2.04
CA HIS A 89 -6.47 9.31 1.28
C HIS A 89 -7.11 8.73 0.03
N ILE A 90 -8.44 8.60 0.03
CA ILE A 90 -9.24 8.07 -1.07
C ILE A 90 -10.42 8.99 -1.32
N ARG A 91 -10.63 9.41 -2.57
CA ARG A 91 -11.81 10.18 -3.01
C ARG A 91 -13.00 9.24 -3.22
N ASN A 92 -12.77 8.11 -3.90
CA ASN A 92 -13.81 7.09 -4.14
C ASN A 92 -13.91 6.09 -2.99
N VAL A 93 -14.50 6.50 -1.87
CA VAL A 93 -14.73 5.66 -0.69
C VAL A 93 -15.69 4.48 -0.98
N GLN A 94 -16.56 4.61 -1.99
CA GLN A 94 -17.52 3.55 -2.32
C GLN A 94 -16.83 2.28 -2.83
N ALA A 95 -15.71 2.40 -3.52
CA ALA A 95 -14.93 1.25 -3.99
C ALA A 95 -14.42 0.35 -2.85
N LEU A 96 -14.26 0.89 -1.62
CA LEU A 96 -13.93 0.08 -0.43
C LEU A 96 -15.06 -0.90 -0.04
N LYS A 97 -16.30 -0.62 -0.44
CA LYS A 97 -17.48 -1.45 -0.12
C LYS A 97 -17.74 -2.57 -1.13
N ASN A 98 -16.93 -2.65 -2.18
CA ASN A 98 -17.04 -3.72 -3.16
C ASN A 98 -16.90 -5.09 -2.48
N SER A 99 -17.84 -6.01 -2.76
CA SER A 99 -17.96 -7.29 -2.04
C SER A 99 -16.79 -8.24 -2.24
N TYR A 100 -16.05 -8.09 -3.33
CA TYR A 100 -14.83 -8.87 -3.63
C TYR A 100 -13.56 -8.23 -3.05
N THR A 101 -13.66 -7.03 -2.45
CA THR A 101 -12.54 -6.30 -1.87
C THR A 101 -12.40 -6.59 -0.38
N LYS A 102 -11.16 -6.79 0.05
CA LYS A 102 -10.77 -6.76 1.47
C LYS A 102 -9.52 -5.93 1.62
N VAL A 103 -9.56 -5.01 2.57
CA VAL A 103 -8.46 -4.08 2.84
C VAL A 103 -7.84 -4.41 4.19
N TYR A 104 -6.53 -4.52 4.23
CA TYR A 104 -5.78 -4.74 5.47
C TYR A 104 -5.02 -3.46 5.82
N PHE A 105 -5.27 -2.94 7.00
CA PHE A 105 -4.59 -1.77 7.54
C PHE A 105 -3.51 -2.19 8.54
N PHE A 106 -2.37 -1.53 8.51
CA PHE A 106 -1.33 -1.77 9.52
C PHE A 106 -1.66 -1.13 10.88
N ASP A 107 -2.53 -0.14 10.88
CA ASP A 107 -3.06 0.49 12.08
C ASP A 107 -4.37 -0.18 12.50
N ARG A 108 -4.42 -0.64 13.75
CA ARG A 108 -5.59 -1.34 14.30
C ARG A 108 -6.79 -0.42 14.43
N GLY A 109 -6.58 0.81 14.90
CA GLY A 109 -7.67 1.78 15.08
C GLY A 109 -8.32 2.12 13.75
N GLN A 110 -7.52 2.30 12.69
CA GLN A 110 -8.02 2.51 11.34
C GLN A 110 -8.81 1.30 10.82
N ALA A 111 -8.31 0.08 11.02
CA ALA A 111 -9.04 -1.13 10.64
C ALA A 111 -10.42 -1.21 11.30
N GLU A 112 -10.49 -0.97 12.62
CA GLU A 112 -11.75 -0.97 13.39
C GLU A 112 -12.69 0.15 12.96
N GLU A 113 -12.18 1.33 12.63
CA GLU A 113 -12.97 2.45 12.12
C GLU A 113 -13.66 2.11 10.79
N TYR A 114 -12.90 1.54 9.83
CA TYR A 114 -13.47 1.13 8.55
C TYR A 114 -14.44 -0.04 8.70
N GLN A 115 -14.20 -0.99 9.62
CA GLN A 115 -15.14 -2.06 9.94
C GLN A 115 -16.48 -1.51 10.46
N ARG A 116 -16.47 -0.51 11.34
CA ARG A 116 -17.68 0.17 11.83
C ARG A 116 -18.48 0.83 10.71
N GLN A 117 -17.82 1.23 9.63
CA GLN A 117 -18.46 1.78 8.43
C GLN A 117 -18.98 0.69 7.47
N GLY A 118 -18.90 -0.59 7.84
CA GLY A 118 -19.36 -1.74 7.03
C GLY A 118 -18.39 -2.14 5.93
N ILE A 119 -17.15 -1.70 5.97
CA ILE A 119 -16.10 -2.08 5.01
C ILE A 119 -15.46 -3.40 5.45
N ASN A 120 -15.21 -4.29 4.50
CA ASN A 120 -14.48 -5.53 4.75
C ASN A 120 -13.00 -5.23 4.99
N ALA A 121 -12.71 -4.76 6.19
CA ALA A 121 -11.38 -4.37 6.64
C ALA A 121 -10.79 -5.39 7.62
N GLY A 122 -9.48 -5.44 7.71
CA GLY A 122 -8.74 -6.26 8.66
C GLY A 122 -7.47 -5.55 9.15
N TYR A 123 -6.96 -5.99 10.28
CA TYR A 123 -5.67 -5.56 10.78
C TYR A 123 -4.57 -6.52 10.30
N LEU A 124 -3.52 -5.98 9.70
CA LEU A 124 -2.32 -6.70 9.31
C LEU A 124 -1.11 -5.76 9.52
N PRO A 125 -0.29 -5.99 10.57
CA PRO A 125 0.82 -5.10 10.87
C PRO A 125 1.84 -5.07 9.74
N LEU A 126 2.65 -4.01 9.70
CA LEU A 126 3.80 -3.96 8.81
C LEU A 126 4.79 -5.04 9.20
N ALA A 127 5.50 -5.54 8.19
CA ALA A 127 6.54 -6.55 8.34
C ALA A 127 7.87 -6.03 7.79
N ALA A 128 8.96 -6.45 8.38
CA ALA A 128 10.29 -6.22 7.84
C ALA A 128 10.66 -7.33 6.83
N ASP A 129 11.27 -6.91 5.74
CA ASP A 129 11.91 -7.85 4.82
C ASP A 129 13.24 -8.33 5.43
N VAL A 130 13.24 -9.54 5.95
CA VAL A 130 14.37 -10.12 6.68
C VAL A 130 15.60 -10.38 5.82
N GLU A 131 15.48 -10.33 4.50
CA GLU A 131 16.63 -10.41 3.59
C GLU A 131 17.31 -9.06 3.37
N THR A 132 16.57 -7.97 3.63
CA THR A 132 17.09 -6.59 3.58
C THR A 132 17.47 -6.09 4.98
N PHE A 133 16.67 -6.42 5.99
CA PHE A 133 16.84 -5.95 7.37
C PHE A 133 17.20 -7.15 8.27
N TYR A 134 18.47 -7.34 8.47
CA TYR A 134 19.01 -8.43 9.32
C TYR A 134 20.16 -7.88 10.19
N PRO A 135 20.42 -8.52 11.35
CA PRO A 135 21.55 -8.15 12.19
C PRO A 135 22.88 -8.31 11.45
N VAL A 136 23.70 -7.29 11.48
CA VAL A 136 25.06 -7.31 10.92
C VAL A 136 26.10 -7.16 12.02
N ALA A 137 27.28 -7.78 11.86
CA ALA A 137 28.40 -7.54 12.74
C ALA A 137 28.93 -6.12 12.49
N VAL A 138 28.92 -5.29 13.53
CA VAL A 138 29.35 -3.88 13.44
C VAL A 138 30.83 -3.82 13.81
N THR A 139 31.66 -3.29 12.91
CA THR A 139 33.10 -3.07 13.14
C THR A 139 33.35 -1.74 13.86
N GLU A 140 34.59 -1.52 14.36
CA GLU A 140 34.95 -0.23 14.93
C GLU A 140 34.96 0.91 13.89
N VAL A 141 35.19 0.57 12.61
CA VAL A 141 35.07 1.54 11.50
C VAL A 141 33.61 1.95 11.32
N ASP A 142 32.69 0.98 11.31
CA ASP A 142 31.25 1.27 11.18
C ASP A 142 30.74 2.12 12.35
N LYS A 143 31.18 1.82 13.57
CA LYS A 143 30.82 2.63 14.76
C LYS A 143 31.31 4.05 14.64
N LYS A 144 32.53 4.26 14.11
CA LYS A 144 33.08 5.59 13.92
C LYS A 144 32.38 6.38 12.82
N GLU A 145 31.95 5.69 11.76
CA GLU A 145 31.33 6.33 10.60
C GLU A 145 29.83 6.57 10.79
N TYR A 146 29.13 5.59 11.36
CA TYR A 146 27.65 5.61 11.48
C TYR A 146 27.14 5.67 12.92
N GLY A 147 28.02 5.56 13.90
CA GLY A 147 27.62 5.59 15.31
C GLY A 147 27.16 6.98 15.73
N ALA A 148 26.03 7.03 16.46
CA ALA A 148 25.51 8.24 17.08
C ALA A 148 24.75 7.87 18.35
N GLU A 149 24.77 8.77 19.34
CA GLU A 149 23.94 8.58 20.57
C GLU A 149 22.46 8.66 20.24
N ILE A 150 22.08 9.54 19.32
CA ILE A 150 20.71 9.70 18.81
C ILE A 150 20.79 9.85 17.30
N SER A 151 20.00 9.08 16.58
CA SER A 151 19.92 9.15 15.12
C SER A 151 18.49 9.22 14.62
N LEU A 152 18.28 9.98 13.54
CA LEU A 152 17.04 10.03 12.77
C LEU A 152 17.36 9.71 11.32
N VAL A 153 16.79 8.61 10.81
CA VAL A 153 16.91 8.25 9.40
C VAL A 153 15.58 8.52 8.70
N GLY A 154 15.57 9.41 7.73
CA GLY A 154 14.35 9.79 7.03
C GLY A 154 14.59 10.86 5.97
N LYS A 155 13.50 11.29 5.34
CA LYS A 155 13.49 12.43 4.42
C LYS A 155 12.91 13.65 5.12
N LEU A 156 13.38 14.83 4.75
CA LEU A 156 12.69 16.08 5.07
C LEU A 156 11.46 16.15 4.14
N TYR A 157 10.30 15.84 4.68
CA TYR A 157 9.04 15.97 3.93
C TYR A 157 8.70 17.44 3.81
N GLN A 158 8.62 17.94 2.56
CA GLN A 158 7.94 19.20 2.31
C GLN A 158 6.45 18.97 2.56
N THR A 159 5.93 19.59 3.59
CA THR A 159 4.53 19.46 3.98
C THR A 159 3.76 20.72 3.58
N VAL A 160 2.50 20.58 3.26
CA VAL A 160 1.56 21.69 3.07
C VAL A 160 1.10 22.29 4.42
N TYR A 161 1.58 21.76 5.54
CA TYR A 161 1.26 22.23 6.89
C TYR A 161 1.35 23.74 7.07
N PRO A 162 2.41 24.45 6.58
CA PRO A 162 2.47 25.91 6.67
C PRO A 162 1.30 26.61 5.99
N GLN A 163 0.76 26.05 4.90
CA GLN A 163 -0.39 26.62 4.19
C GLN A 163 -1.69 26.47 5.01
N TYR A 164 -1.84 25.38 5.76
CA TYR A 164 -2.97 25.19 6.67
C TYR A 164 -2.85 26.01 7.95
N MET A 165 -1.64 26.25 8.41
CA MET A 165 -1.38 27.03 9.63
C MET A 165 -1.40 28.55 9.41
N ALA A 166 -1.16 29.03 8.18
CA ALA A 166 -1.13 30.46 7.89
C ALA A 166 -2.44 31.17 8.29
N PRO A 167 -3.63 30.66 7.99
CA PRO A 167 -4.89 31.28 8.43
C PRO A 167 -5.08 31.30 9.94
N LEU A 168 -4.55 30.29 10.66
CA LEU A 168 -4.67 30.20 12.12
C LEU A 168 -3.77 31.21 12.85
N GLN A 169 -2.60 31.52 12.28
CA GLN A 169 -1.69 32.52 12.81
C GLN A 169 -2.24 33.95 12.71
N GLU A 170 -3.14 34.20 11.76
CA GLU A 170 -3.86 35.49 11.68
C GLU A 170 -4.96 35.61 12.74
N TYR A 171 -5.55 34.47 13.15
CA TYR A 171 -6.62 34.44 14.17
C TYR A 171 -6.10 34.74 15.59
N ASP A 172 -4.87 34.33 15.89
CA ASP A 172 -4.22 34.57 17.19
C ASP A 172 -3.64 36.00 17.35
N ARG A 173 -3.73 36.85 16.34
CA ARG A 173 -3.25 38.24 16.35
C ARG A 173 -4.33 39.29 16.52
N GLY A 174 -5.58 38.86 16.77
CA GLY A 174 -6.75 39.73 16.99
C GLY A 174 -7.03 40.04 18.45
#